data_d2e750eff04291fe2c6f90a8d6a7285c
#
_entry.id   d2e750eff04291fe2c6f90a8d6a7285c
#
_cell.length_a   1.000
_cell.length_b   1.000
_cell.length_c   1.000
_cell.angle_alpha   90.00
_cell.angle_beta   90.00
_cell.angle_gamma   90.00
#
_symmetry.space_group_name_H-M   'P 1'
#
loop_
_entity.id
_entity.type
_entity.pdbx_description
1 polymer ?
#
loop_
_entity_poly.entity_id
_entity_poly.type
_entity_poly.pdbx_seq_one_letter_code
_entity_poly.pdbx_strand_id
1 'polypeptide(L)'
;NPLINTIPTQIKKLNITMGYPVVNSYSYAFLIKLISLFENSNSNEIWDNEKLNYKIIEELFTLPFVKKLTKKILQETIFWKKVLSKNSRFIDLEELSIVFPTLKSILSFKDLKKLTTSQKFIEELIHYIEYILSLVESKIERECISIMLLDLTKIQRYILNYPHNDKISCAVIIKVIKIRWSTLSTPFYGEPLAGVQIMGFLESRALDFEHV
;
A
#
# COMPACT_ATOMS: atom_id res chain seq x y z
N ASN A 1 3.61 18.09 0.92
CA ASN A 1 4.37 19.30 0.62
C ASN A 1 3.71 20.48 1.35
N PRO A 2 4.39 21.14 2.30
CA PRO A 2 3.82 22.25 3.06
C PRO A 2 3.34 23.41 2.19
N LEU A 3 3.95 23.61 1.01
CA LEU A 3 3.56 24.67 0.07
C LEU A 3 2.13 24.49 -0.44
N ILE A 4 1.63 23.28 -0.62
CA ILE A 4 0.27 23.06 -1.13
C ILE A 4 -0.78 23.58 -0.14
N ASN A 5 -0.51 23.47 1.15
CA ASN A 5 -1.44 23.91 2.20
C ASN A 5 -1.44 25.45 2.41
N THR A 6 -0.45 26.16 1.85
CA THR A 6 -0.33 27.62 1.96
C THR A 6 -0.88 28.35 0.74
N ILE A 7 -1.34 27.62 -0.28
CA ILE A 7 -1.86 28.21 -1.52
C ILE A 7 -3.21 28.91 -1.21
N PRO A 8 -3.36 30.21 -1.54
CA PRO A 8 -4.61 30.91 -1.33
C PRO A 8 -5.75 30.29 -2.14
N THR A 9 -6.94 30.18 -1.53
CA THR A 9 -8.14 29.58 -2.17
C THR A 9 -8.65 30.37 -3.37
N GLN A 10 -8.17 31.60 -3.56
CA GLN A 10 -8.49 32.47 -4.72
C GLN A 10 -7.81 32.01 -6.02
N ILE A 11 -6.77 31.17 -5.94
CA ILE A 11 -6.07 30.63 -7.10
C ILE A 11 -6.96 29.57 -7.75
N LYS A 12 -7.54 29.89 -8.91
CA LYS A 12 -8.46 29.00 -9.63
C LYS A 12 -7.75 27.96 -10.51
N LYS A 13 -6.51 28.26 -10.94
CA LYS A 13 -5.72 27.39 -11.81
C LYS A 13 -4.35 27.16 -11.19
N LEU A 14 -4.08 25.92 -10.87
CA LEU A 14 -2.82 25.49 -10.27
C LEU A 14 -2.33 24.24 -11.01
N ASN A 15 -1.10 24.25 -11.47
CA ASN A 15 -0.41 23.10 -12.00
C ASN A 15 0.74 22.70 -11.08
N ILE A 16 0.81 21.42 -10.74
CA ILE A 16 1.87 20.86 -9.90
C ILE A 16 2.55 19.76 -10.73
N THR A 17 3.77 20.02 -11.17
CA THR A 17 4.55 19.06 -11.96
C THR A 17 5.31 18.08 -11.06
N MET A 18 5.54 18.47 -9.80
CA MET A 18 6.15 17.55 -8.82
C MET A 18 5.19 16.42 -8.50
N GLY A 19 5.57 15.21 -8.82
CA GLY A 19 4.76 14.02 -8.51
C GLY A 19 4.51 13.84 -7.01
N TYR A 20 3.36 13.26 -6.66
CA TYR A 20 3.08 12.84 -5.29
C TYR A 20 3.85 11.55 -5.00
N PRO A 21 4.83 11.55 -4.07
CA PRO A 21 5.58 10.35 -3.74
C PRO A 21 4.66 9.27 -3.18
N VAL A 22 4.70 8.07 -3.77
CA VAL A 22 3.85 6.93 -3.35
C VAL A 22 4.07 6.55 -1.89
N VAL A 23 5.28 6.74 -1.37
CA VAL A 23 5.62 6.50 0.05
C VAL A 23 4.77 7.29 1.04
N ASN A 24 4.21 8.42 0.62
CA ASN A 24 3.35 9.26 1.47
C ASN A 24 1.89 8.79 1.48
N SER A 25 1.52 7.80 0.64
CA SER A 25 0.18 7.24 0.62
C SER A 25 -0.04 6.25 1.75
N TYR A 26 -1.25 6.23 2.29
CA TYR A 26 -1.61 5.23 3.30
C TYR A 26 -1.78 3.82 2.70
N SER A 27 -2.05 3.72 1.40
CA SER A 27 -2.06 2.46 0.67
C SER A 27 -0.67 1.83 0.61
N TYR A 28 0.37 2.63 0.37
CA TYR A 28 1.76 2.17 0.41
C TYR A 28 2.12 1.62 1.80
N ALA A 29 1.86 2.39 2.86
CA ALA A 29 2.16 1.97 4.22
C ALA A 29 1.48 0.63 4.55
N PHE A 30 0.23 0.46 4.12
CA PHE A 30 -0.53 -0.76 4.31
C PHE A 30 0.06 -1.94 3.52
N LEU A 31 0.33 -1.78 2.21
CA LEU A 31 0.87 -2.84 1.37
C LEU A 31 2.26 -3.29 1.81
N ILE A 32 3.13 -2.35 2.19
CA ILE A 32 4.46 -2.68 2.73
C ILE A 32 4.35 -3.44 4.06
N LYS A 33 3.39 -3.08 4.92
CA LYS A 33 3.15 -3.84 6.16
C LYS A 33 2.70 -5.25 5.88
N LEU A 34 1.79 -5.47 4.92
CA LEU A 34 1.36 -6.81 4.50
C LEU A 34 2.49 -7.64 3.91
N ILE A 35 3.29 -7.06 3.02
CA ILE A 35 4.47 -7.73 2.46
C ILE A 35 5.46 -8.12 3.56
N SER A 36 5.64 -7.28 4.57
CA SER A 36 6.49 -7.58 5.72
C SER A 36 5.91 -8.70 6.60
N LEU A 37 4.59 -8.79 6.75
CA LEU A 37 3.93 -9.92 7.43
C LEU A 37 4.13 -11.23 6.67
N PHE A 38 4.10 -11.19 5.35
CA PHE A 38 4.41 -12.36 4.52
C PHE A 38 5.88 -12.78 4.68
N GLU A 39 6.81 -11.85 4.59
CA GLU A 39 8.25 -12.12 4.74
C GLU A 39 8.56 -12.82 6.07
N ASN A 40 7.87 -12.39 7.14
CA ASN A 40 8.00 -12.95 8.49
C ASN A 40 6.96 -14.03 8.81
N SER A 41 6.34 -14.61 7.80
CA SER A 41 5.24 -15.57 7.99
C SER A 41 5.63 -16.85 8.72
N ASN A 42 6.93 -17.19 8.78
CA ASN A 42 7.46 -18.33 9.54
C ASN A 42 7.81 -17.99 10.99
N SER A 43 7.62 -16.73 11.41
CA SER A 43 7.91 -16.31 12.78
C SER A 43 6.77 -16.73 13.70
N ASN A 44 7.06 -17.59 14.68
CA ASN A 44 6.12 -17.95 15.74
C ASN A 44 5.74 -16.78 16.67
N GLU A 45 6.41 -15.65 16.53
CA GLU A 45 6.05 -14.42 17.26
C GLU A 45 4.87 -13.70 16.60
N ILE A 46 4.72 -13.86 15.28
CA ILE A 46 3.70 -13.20 14.47
C ILE A 46 2.50 -14.11 14.27
N TRP A 47 2.75 -15.40 13.96
CA TRP A 47 1.74 -16.38 13.61
C TRP A 47 1.77 -17.61 14.54
N ASP A 48 0.60 -18.05 14.94
CA ASP A 48 0.37 -19.37 15.54
C ASP A 48 -0.76 -20.04 14.77
N ASN A 49 -0.41 -20.90 13.81
CA ASN A 49 -1.36 -21.53 12.87
C ASN A 49 -2.21 -20.46 12.13
N GLU A 50 -3.53 -20.48 12.34
CA GLU A 50 -4.49 -19.54 11.76
C GLU A 50 -4.68 -18.28 12.62
N LYS A 51 -3.86 -18.08 13.66
CA LYS A 51 -3.95 -16.97 14.59
C LYS A 51 -2.83 -15.97 14.36
N LEU A 52 -3.18 -14.70 14.42
CA LEU A 52 -2.24 -13.59 14.29
C LEU A 52 -2.02 -12.93 15.65
N ASN A 53 -0.77 -12.56 15.94
CA ASN A 53 -0.45 -11.84 17.17
C ASN A 53 -1.28 -10.55 17.28
N TYR A 54 -1.91 -10.35 18.44
CA TYR A 54 -2.80 -9.22 18.67
C TYR A 54 -2.13 -7.85 18.45
N LYS A 55 -0.84 -7.71 18.77
CA LYS A 55 -0.08 -6.46 18.54
C LYS A 55 -0.01 -6.11 17.05
N ILE A 56 0.14 -7.12 16.20
CA ILE A 56 0.18 -6.91 14.74
C ILE A 56 -1.19 -6.45 14.24
N ILE A 57 -2.27 -7.04 14.77
CA ILE A 57 -3.62 -6.59 14.44
C ILE A 57 -3.84 -5.16 14.93
N GLU A 58 -3.42 -4.83 16.14
CA GLU A 58 -3.47 -3.48 16.68
C GLU A 58 -2.72 -2.48 15.79
N GLU A 59 -1.48 -2.80 15.37
CA GLU A 59 -0.72 -1.99 14.42
C GLU A 59 -1.46 -1.80 13.08
N LEU A 60 -2.07 -2.86 12.54
CA LEU A 60 -2.87 -2.75 11.30
C LEU A 60 -4.05 -1.78 11.48
N PHE A 61 -4.73 -1.83 12.63
CA PHE A 61 -5.85 -0.91 12.93
C PHE A 61 -5.41 0.54 13.14
N THR A 62 -4.14 0.82 13.43
CA THR A 62 -3.62 2.19 13.47
C THR A 62 -3.49 2.80 12.06
N LEU A 63 -3.37 1.97 11.03
CA LEU A 63 -3.19 2.43 9.66
C LEU A 63 -4.46 3.14 9.14
N PRO A 64 -4.33 4.35 8.58
CA PRO A 64 -5.47 5.10 8.05
C PRO A 64 -6.26 4.34 7.00
N PHE A 65 -5.58 3.50 6.22
CA PHE A 65 -6.20 2.64 5.22
C PHE A 65 -7.21 1.66 5.85
N VAL A 66 -6.80 0.93 6.89
CA VAL A 66 -7.65 -0.04 7.60
C VAL A 66 -8.81 0.67 8.28
N LYS A 67 -8.56 1.82 8.93
CA LYS A 67 -9.61 2.64 9.56
C LYS A 67 -10.69 3.06 8.56
N LYS A 68 -10.30 3.44 7.35
CA LYS A 68 -11.24 3.80 6.28
C LYS A 68 -12.06 2.62 5.78
N LEU A 69 -11.45 1.43 5.68
CA LEU A 69 -12.13 0.21 5.24
C LEU A 69 -13.12 -0.31 6.28
N THR A 70 -12.77 -0.25 7.56
CA THR A 70 -13.59 -0.84 8.62
C THR A 70 -14.79 0.01 8.97
N LYS A 71 -14.73 1.35 8.82
CA LYS A 71 -15.81 2.35 9.07
C LYS A 71 -16.61 2.15 10.37
N LYS A 72 -16.16 1.29 11.30
CA LYS A 72 -16.94 0.77 12.42
C LYS A 72 -16.22 0.95 13.77
N ILE A 73 -15.98 2.20 14.17
CA ILE A 73 -15.26 2.55 15.42
C ILE A 73 -15.86 1.87 16.66
N LEU A 74 -17.18 1.78 16.75
CA LEU A 74 -17.86 1.16 17.91
C LEU A 74 -17.58 -0.35 17.98
N GLN A 75 -17.63 -1.05 16.84
CA GLN A 75 -17.34 -2.49 16.77
C GLN A 75 -15.87 -2.79 17.06
N GLU A 76 -14.97 -1.91 16.64
CA GLU A 76 -13.56 -1.97 16.99
C GLU A 76 -13.36 -1.92 18.51
N THR A 77 -14.00 -0.98 19.19
CA THR A 77 -13.90 -0.84 20.65
C THR A 77 -14.44 -2.08 21.39
N ILE A 78 -15.56 -2.64 20.95
CA ILE A 78 -16.14 -3.87 21.52
C ILE A 78 -15.22 -5.06 21.29
N PHE A 79 -14.66 -5.18 20.07
CA PHE A 79 -13.73 -6.23 19.71
C PHE A 79 -12.49 -6.19 20.62
N TRP A 80 -11.86 -5.03 20.77
CA TRP A 80 -10.66 -4.90 21.60
C TRP A 80 -10.94 -5.19 23.07
N LYS A 81 -12.07 -4.77 23.62
CA LYS A 81 -12.48 -5.13 24.99
C LYS A 81 -12.56 -6.65 25.15
N LYS A 82 -13.12 -7.36 24.17
CA LYS A 82 -13.22 -8.82 24.19
C LYS A 82 -11.85 -9.49 24.08
N VAL A 83 -10.98 -9.02 23.21
CA VAL A 83 -9.60 -9.52 23.04
C VAL A 83 -8.81 -9.35 24.33
N LEU A 84 -8.83 -8.16 24.92
CA LEU A 84 -8.12 -7.87 26.17
C LEU A 84 -8.65 -8.71 27.35
N SER A 85 -9.97 -8.97 27.40
CA SER A 85 -10.56 -9.80 28.46
C SER A 85 -10.12 -11.27 28.40
N LYS A 86 -9.80 -11.79 27.21
CA LYS A 86 -9.30 -13.16 27.01
C LYS A 86 -7.83 -13.34 27.40
N ASN A 87 -7.10 -12.26 27.56
CA ASN A 87 -5.65 -12.26 27.85
C ASN A 87 -4.83 -13.16 26.88
N SER A 88 -5.30 -13.27 25.62
CA SER A 88 -4.69 -14.10 24.59
C SER A 88 -3.66 -13.31 23.80
N ARG A 89 -2.47 -13.88 23.61
CA ARG A 89 -1.42 -13.30 22.74
C ARG A 89 -1.79 -13.36 21.26
N PHE A 90 -2.62 -14.31 20.86
CA PHE A 90 -2.98 -14.55 19.48
C PHE A 90 -4.50 -14.49 19.30
N ILE A 91 -4.94 -13.91 18.19
CA ILE A 91 -6.34 -13.77 17.79
C ILE A 91 -6.59 -14.63 16.57
N ASP A 92 -7.68 -15.39 16.61
CA ASP A 92 -8.13 -16.20 15.49
C ASP A 92 -8.64 -15.30 14.35
N LEU A 93 -8.20 -15.58 13.11
CA LEU A 93 -8.63 -14.84 11.94
C LEU A 93 -10.13 -15.02 11.64
N GLU A 94 -10.72 -16.16 12.04
CA GLU A 94 -12.17 -16.35 11.92
C GLU A 94 -12.92 -15.42 12.88
N GLU A 95 -12.47 -15.31 14.13
CA GLU A 95 -13.06 -14.40 15.10
C GLU A 95 -12.97 -12.93 14.61
N LEU A 96 -11.81 -12.55 14.04
CA LEU A 96 -11.63 -11.23 13.42
C LEU A 96 -12.61 -11.02 12.26
N SER A 97 -12.84 -12.07 11.46
CA SER A 97 -13.68 -12.00 10.26
C SER A 97 -15.17 -11.80 10.54
N ILE A 98 -15.65 -12.26 11.69
CA ILE A 98 -17.05 -12.05 12.13
C ILE A 98 -17.31 -10.56 12.32
N VAL A 99 -16.33 -9.85 12.89
CA VAL A 99 -16.45 -8.42 13.17
C VAL A 99 -16.06 -7.56 11.98
N PHE A 100 -15.03 -7.98 11.27
CA PHE A 100 -14.44 -7.25 10.12
C PHE A 100 -14.25 -8.17 8.91
N PRO A 101 -15.32 -8.51 8.17
CA PRO A 101 -15.25 -9.46 7.03
C PRO A 101 -14.23 -9.06 5.96
N THR A 102 -14.13 -7.77 5.68
CA THR A 102 -13.16 -7.22 4.69
C THR A 102 -11.72 -7.51 5.11
N LEU A 103 -11.41 -7.49 6.42
CA LEU A 103 -10.07 -7.80 6.89
C LEU A 103 -9.70 -9.27 6.72
N LYS A 104 -10.66 -10.19 6.79
CA LYS A 104 -10.40 -11.61 6.48
C LYS A 104 -9.87 -11.76 5.05
N SER A 105 -10.57 -11.21 4.07
CA SER A 105 -10.15 -11.26 2.67
C SER A 105 -8.78 -10.61 2.47
N ILE A 106 -8.49 -9.55 3.22
CA ILE A 106 -7.19 -8.86 3.20
C ILE A 106 -6.09 -9.70 3.86
N LEU A 107 -6.37 -10.39 4.95
CA LEU A 107 -5.39 -11.19 5.69
C LEU A 107 -5.24 -12.61 5.15
N SER A 108 -6.15 -13.07 4.28
CA SER A 108 -6.06 -14.38 3.60
C SER A 108 -4.89 -14.47 2.61
N PHE A 109 -4.21 -13.35 2.34
CA PHE A 109 -2.94 -13.35 1.62
C PHE A 109 -1.88 -14.26 2.26
N LYS A 110 -2.10 -14.76 3.47
CA LYS A 110 -1.36 -15.83 4.11
C LYS A 110 -1.22 -17.09 3.23
N ASP A 111 -2.20 -17.35 2.36
CA ASP A 111 -2.15 -18.49 1.43
C ASP A 111 -1.04 -18.34 0.39
N LEU A 112 -0.52 -17.12 0.17
CA LEU A 112 0.71 -16.89 -0.61
C LEU A 112 1.92 -17.67 -0.05
N LYS A 113 1.89 -18.05 1.23
CA LYS A 113 2.91 -18.89 1.87
C LYS A 113 3.10 -20.26 1.21
N LYS A 114 2.04 -20.80 0.62
CA LYS A 114 2.04 -22.08 -0.08
C LYS A 114 2.68 -22.01 -1.46
N LEU A 115 3.00 -20.79 -1.93
CA LEU A 115 3.57 -20.58 -3.25
C LEU A 115 5.06 -20.88 -3.24
N THR A 116 5.43 -21.86 -4.02
CA THR A 116 6.80 -22.37 -4.10
C THR A 116 7.68 -21.59 -5.08
N THR A 117 7.08 -20.79 -5.97
CA THR A 117 7.81 -20.08 -7.02
C THR A 117 7.58 -18.56 -6.95
N SER A 118 8.62 -17.83 -7.29
CA SER A 118 8.59 -16.37 -7.40
C SER A 118 7.55 -15.83 -8.39
N GLN A 119 7.33 -16.57 -9.47
CA GLN A 119 6.34 -16.22 -10.48
C GLN A 119 4.91 -16.25 -9.90
N LYS A 120 4.53 -17.37 -9.28
CA LYS A 120 3.22 -17.50 -8.64
C LYS A 120 3.02 -16.46 -7.53
N PHE A 121 4.08 -16.16 -6.77
CA PHE A 121 4.02 -15.12 -5.75
C PHE A 121 3.64 -13.76 -6.34
N ILE A 122 4.25 -13.34 -7.47
CA ILE A 122 3.91 -12.06 -8.09
C ILE A 122 2.51 -12.08 -8.70
N GLU A 123 2.10 -13.17 -9.35
CA GLU A 123 0.76 -13.31 -9.92
C GLU A 123 -0.31 -13.11 -8.84
N GLU A 124 -0.18 -13.81 -7.72
CA GLU A 124 -1.11 -13.69 -6.60
C GLU A 124 -1.06 -12.30 -5.94
N LEU A 125 0.14 -11.71 -5.83
CA LEU A 125 0.27 -10.36 -5.29
C LEU A 125 -0.42 -9.33 -6.20
N ILE A 126 -0.35 -9.48 -7.52
CA ILE A 126 -1.07 -8.64 -8.48
C ILE A 126 -2.57 -8.75 -8.25
N HIS A 127 -3.14 -9.95 -8.26
CA HIS A 127 -4.57 -10.17 -8.02
C HIS A 127 -5.04 -9.60 -6.67
N TYR A 128 -4.20 -9.76 -5.66
CA TYR A 128 -4.48 -9.22 -4.34
C TYR A 128 -4.53 -7.69 -4.33
N ILE A 129 -3.59 -7.02 -5.02
CA ILE A 129 -3.57 -5.55 -5.11
C ILE A 129 -4.72 -5.03 -5.98
N GLU A 130 -5.11 -5.75 -7.03
CA GLU A 130 -6.32 -5.44 -7.81
C GLU A 130 -7.57 -5.49 -6.93
N TYR A 131 -7.69 -6.49 -6.06
CA TYR A 131 -8.76 -6.55 -5.08
C TYR A 131 -8.75 -5.34 -4.13
N ILE A 132 -7.58 -4.97 -3.59
CA ILE A 132 -7.45 -3.78 -2.75
C ILE A 132 -7.84 -2.50 -3.51
N LEU A 133 -7.42 -2.38 -4.77
CA LEU A 133 -7.77 -1.25 -5.63
C LEU A 133 -9.29 -1.09 -5.76
N SER A 134 -10.03 -2.19 -5.82
CA SER A 134 -11.50 -2.17 -5.89
C SER A 134 -12.17 -1.61 -4.63
N LEU A 135 -11.50 -1.69 -3.48
CA LEU A 135 -12.02 -1.22 -2.18
C LEU A 135 -11.73 0.27 -1.90
N VAL A 136 -10.87 0.89 -2.71
CA VAL A 136 -10.40 2.27 -2.47
C VAL A 136 -11.26 3.28 -3.18
N GLU A 137 -11.80 4.24 -2.44
CA GLU A 137 -12.64 5.33 -2.97
C GLU A 137 -11.80 6.57 -3.35
N SER A 138 -10.70 6.83 -2.63
CA SER A 138 -9.86 8.01 -2.84
C SER A 138 -9.13 7.98 -4.17
N LYS A 139 -9.29 9.01 -5.01
CA LYS A 139 -8.64 9.11 -6.32
C LYS A 139 -7.10 9.02 -6.23
N ILE A 140 -6.49 9.77 -5.30
CA ILE A 140 -5.03 9.78 -5.12
C ILE A 140 -4.52 8.39 -4.73
N GLU A 141 -5.21 7.73 -3.79
CA GLU A 141 -4.81 6.39 -3.35
C GLU A 141 -4.99 5.36 -4.47
N ARG A 142 -6.04 5.47 -5.27
CA ARG A 142 -6.23 4.63 -6.45
C ARG A 142 -5.09 4.79 -7.45
N GLU A 143 -4.66 6.02 -7.70
CA GLU A 143 -3.52 6.31 -8.59
C GLU A 143 -2.22 5.74 -8.01
N CYS A 144 -1.96 5.90 -6.71
CA CYS A 144 -0.79 5.30 -6.05
C CYS A 144 -0.78 3.76 -6.19
N ILE A 145 -1.92 3.10 -5.94
CA ILE A 145 -2.05 1.65 -6.10
C ILE A 145 -1.84 1.26 -7.56
N SER A 146 -2.42 1.99 -8.51
CA SER A 146 -2.31 1.71 -9.95
C SER A 146 -0.85 1.79 -10.43
N ILE A 147 -0.08 2.76 -9.96
CA ILE A 147 1.35 2.87 -10.29
C ILE A 147 2.15 1.72 -9.67
N MET A 148 1.87 1.34 -8.42
CA MET A 148 2.49 0.17 -7.80
C MET A 148 2.15 -1.12 -8.56
N LEU A 149 0.92 -1.27 -9.02
CA LEU A 149 0.47 -2.40 -9.83
C LEU A 149 1.17 -2.45 -11.19
N LEU A 150 1.27 -1.31 -11.89
CA LEU A 150 2.04 -1.20 -13.13
C LEU A 150 3.52 -1.57 -12.95
N ASP A 151 4.11 -1.19 -11.82
CA ASP A 151 5.49 -1.56 -11.51
C ASP A 151 5.63 -3.07 -11.27
N LEU A 152 4.69 -3.69 -10.56
CA LEU A 152 4.65 -5.15 -10.39
C LEU A 152 4.53 -5.89 -11.71
N THR A 153 3.69 -5.44 -12.63
CA THR A 153 3.57 -6.07 -13.96
C THR A 153 4.87 -5.96 -14.77
N LYS A 154 5.63 -4.88 -14.59
CA LYS A 154 6.98 -4.77 -15.17
C LYS A 154 7.94 -5.77 -14.54
N ILE A 155 7.95 -5.89 -13.21
CA ILE A 155 8.78 -6.88 -12.48
C ILE A 155 8.43 -8.29 -12.95
N GLN A 156 7.13 -8.62 -13.06
CA GLN A 156 6.66 -9.92 -13.57
C GLN A 156 7.23 -10.22 -14.95
N ARG A 157 7.16 -9.28 -15.88
CA ARG A 157 7.73 -9.44 -17.23
C ARG A 157 9.24 -9.68 -17.21
N TYR A 158 9.98 -8.98 -16.36
CA TYR A 158 11.43 -9.20 -16.22
C TYR A 158 11.72 -10.60 -15.71
N ILE A 159 10.96 -11.10 -14.74
CA ILE A 159 11.13 -12.45 -14.20
C ILE A 159 10.81 -13.51 -15.26
N LEU A 160 9.68 -13.35 -15.97
CA LEU A 160 9.29 -14.30 -17.02
C LEU A 160 10.34 -14.42 -18.13
N ASN A 161 11.03 -13.33 -18.46
CA ASN A 161 12.04 -13.28 -19.50
C ASN A 161 13.44 -13.66 -18.98
N TYR A 162 13.60 -13.91 -17.67
CA TYR A 162 14.90 -14.27 -17.11
C TYR A 162 15.19 -15.77 -17.29
N PRO A 163 16.35 -16.16 -17.86
CA PRO A 163 16.66 -17.55 -18.23
C PRO A 163 16.64 -18.55 -17.08
N HIS A 164 16.77 -18.10 -15.84
CA HIS A 164 16.79 -18.91 -14.62
C HIS A 164 15.81 -18.38 -13.59
N ASN A 165 14.57 -18.11 -14.01
CA ASN A 165 13.54 -17.52 -13.18
C ASN A 165 13.18 -18.40 -11.96
N ASP A 166 13.34 -19.71 -12.07
CA ASP A 166 13.16 -20.71 -11.01
C ASP A 166 14.11 -20.51 -9.82
N LYS A 167 15.27 -19.87 -10.05
CA LYS A 167 16.27 -19.59 -9.00
C LYS A 167 16.04 -18.29 -8.25
N ILE A 168 15.12 -17.46 -8.70
CA ILE A 168 14.81 -16.19 -8.03
C ILE A 168 13.93 -16.48 -6.81
N SER A 169 14.42 -16.17 -5.61
CA SER A 169 13.63 -16.34 -4.39
C SER A 169 12.61 -15.23 -4.19
N CYS A 170 11.48 -15.53 -3.53
CA CYS A 170 10.49 -14.52 -3.15
C CYS A 170 11.09 -13.39 -2.31
N ALA A 171 12.09 -13.68 -1.46
CA ALA A 171 12.78 -12.67 -0.64
C ALA A 171 13.51 -11.62 -1.49
N VAL A 172 14.13 -12.03 -2.61
CA VAL A 172 14.76 -11.10 -3.55
C VAL A 172 13.73 -10.22 -4.20
N ILE A 173 12.60 -10.79 -4.64
CA ILE A 173 11.51 -10.03 -5.26
C ILE A 173 10.93 -9.01 -4.28
N ILE A 174 10.70 -9.39 -3.04
CA ILE A 174 10.21 -8.49 -2.00
C ILE A 174 11.16 -7.31 -1.80
N LYS A 175 12.48 -7.55 -1.76
CA LYS A 175 13.46 -6.47 -1.68
C LYS A 175 13.38 -5.53 -2.88
N VAL A 176 13.28 -6.08 -4.08
CA VAL A 176 13.13 -5.29 -5.31
C VAL A 176 11.87 -4.43 -5.25
N ILE A 177 10.73 -5.02 -4.87
CA ILE A 177 9.46 -4.29 -4.71
C ILE A 177 9.62 -3.14 -3.72
N LYS A 178 10.16 -3.39 -2.52
CA LYS A 178 10.34 -2.36 -1.48
C LYS A 178 11.20 -1.19 -1.97
N ILE A 179 12.33 -1.48 -2.64
CA ILE A 179 13.23 -0.45 -3.18
C ILE A 179 12.54 0.34 -4.29
N ARG A 180 11.93 -0.32 -5.26
CA ARG A 180 11.29 0.34 -6.39
C ARG A 180 10.10 1.19 -5.95
N TRP A 181 9.23 0.65 -5.12
CA TRP A 181 8.04 1.39 -4.66
C TRP A 181 8.39 2.60 -3.80
N SER A 182 9.52 2.60 -3.10
CA SER A 182 9.97 3.75 -2.33
C SER A 182 10.36 4.96 -3.20
N THR A 183 10.62 4.74 -4.49
CA THR A 183 11.00 5.79 -5.44
C THR A 183 9.89 6.20 -6.40
N LEU A 184 8.74 5.50 -6.36
CA LEU A 184 7.61 5.81 -7.22
C LEU A 184 6.93 7.12 -6.84
N SER A 185 6.47 7.84 -7.86
CA SER A 185 5.61 9.01 -7.69
C SER A 185 4.46 8.97 -8.70
N THR A 186 3.30 9.48 -8.30
CA THR A 186 2.15 9.68 -9.19
C THR A 186 2.13 11.12 -9.67
N PRO A 187 1.96 11.38 -10.97
CA PRO A 187 1.88 12.75 -11.47
C PRO A 187 0.62 13.44 -10.94
N PHE A 188 0.74 14.72 -10.65
CA PHE A 188 -0.44 15.57 -10.49
C PHE A 188 -0.93 15.98 -11.87
N TYR A 189 -2.23 15.81 -12.12
CA TYR A 189 -2.84 16.30 -13.34
C TYR A 189 -3.24 17.76 -13.15
N GLY A 190 -2.60 18.66 -13.90
CA GLY A 190 -2.92 20.08 -13.99
C GLY A 190 -2.96 20.52 -15.44
N GLU A 191 -3.55 21.68 -15.73
CA GLU A 191 -3.44 22.29 -17.05
C GLU A 191 -2.02 22.84 -17.21
N PRO A 192 -1.21 22.28 -18.14
CA PRO A 192 0.13 22.81 -18.37
C PRO A 192 0.04 24.27 -18.83
N LEU A 193 0.93 25.10 -18.32
CA LEU A 193 1.10 26.53 -18.69
C LEU A 193 -0.09 27.44 -18.35
N ALA A 194 -1.01 27.04 -17.47
CA ALA A 194 -2.12 27.88 -17.04
C ALA A 194 -2.10 28.12 -15.54
N GLY A 195 -2.08 29.39 -15.12
CA GLY A 195 -2.12 29.82 -13.72
C GLY A 195 -0.80 29.66 -12.97
N VAL A 196 -0.88 29.41 -11.65
CA VAL A 196 0.30 29.20 -10.81
C VAL A 196 0.92 27.84 -11.08
N GLN A 197 2.23 27.81 -11.33
CA GLN A 197 3.00 26.61 -11.57
C GLN A 197 3.84 26.28 -10.33
N ILE A 198 3.70 25.07 -9.80
CA ILE A 198 4.61 24.52 -8.77
C ILE A 198 5.40 23.40 -9.43
N MET A 199 6.68 23.62 -9.63
CA MET A 199 7.56 22.69 -10.33
C MET A 199 8.92 22.57 -9.64
N GLY A 200 9.64 21.50 -9.94
CA GLY A 200 11.01 21.32 -9.49
C GLY A 200 11.95 22.30 -10.19
N PHE A 201 13.04 22.69 -9.52
CA PHE A 201 14.05 23.62 -10.07
C PHE A 201 14.60 23.17 -11.43
N LEU A 202 14.76 21.87 -11.65
CA LEU A 202 15.25 21.34 -12.91
C LEU A 202 14.21 21.38 -14.04
N GLU A 203 12.92 21.39 -13.68
CA GLU A 203 11.80 21.43 -14.62
C GLU A 203 11.52 22.86 -15.11
N SER A 204 11.96 23.88 -14.35
CA SER A 204 11.83 25.29 -14.73
C SER A 204 12.85 25.74 -15.79
N ARG A 205 13.84 24.90 -16.14
CA ARG A 205 14.81 25.21 -17.19
C ARG A 205 14.10 25.34 -18.54
N ALA A 206 14.38 26.41 -19.26
CA ALA A 206 13.79 26.74 -20.56
C ALA A 206 12.30 27.17 -20.54
N LEU A 207 11.79 27.55 -19.37
CA LEU A 207 10.47 28.21 -19.28
C LEU A 207 10.65 29.66 -18.83
N ASP A 208 10.01 30.57 -19.54
CA ASP A 208 9.96 31.97 -19.18
C ASP A 208 8.71 32.23 -18.33
N PHE A 209 8.90 32.88 -17.17
CA PHE A 209 7.82 33.24 -16.26
C PHE A 209 7.80 34.77 -16.08
N GLU A 210 6.62 35.36 -16.04
CA GLU A 210 6.46 36.78 -15.74
C GLU A 210 6.86 37.09 -14.29
N HIS A 211 6.61 36.16 -13.39
CA HIS A 211 6.94 36.29 -11.96
C HIS A 211 7.46 34.96 -11.43
N VAL A 212 8.52 34.97 -10.62
CA VAL A 212 9.14 33.83 -9.96
C VAL A 212 9.19 34.04 -8.46
#